data_a062ca807013cff3673e955912ac82fc
#
_entry.id   a062ca807013cff3673e955912ac82fc
#
_cell.length_a   1.000
_cell.length_b   1.000
_cell.length_c   1.000
_cell.angle_alpha   90.00
_cell.angle_beta   90.00
_cell.angle_gamma   90.00
#
_symmetry.space_group_name_H-M   'P 1'
#
loop_
_entity.id
_entity.type
_entity.pdbx_description
1 polymer ?
#
loop_
_entity_poly.entity_id
_entity_poly.type
_entity_poly.pdbx_seq_one_letter_code
_entity_poly.pdbx_strand_id
1 'polypeptide(L)'
;MKLNKVHHVAVICSDYERSKQFYTDVLGMKIKSEHYREKRDSWKADCFIGNTYVVELFSFPNPPARPSYPEAAGLRHLTFEVDDLSAAVSELDSKSIKHEPIRTDEYTGKQFVFFSDPDGLPIELYEK
;
A
#
# COMPACT_ATOMS: atom_id res chain seq x y z
N MET A 1 5.42 -24.55 14.44
CA MET A 1 5.23 -24.09 13.04
C MET A 1 6.48 -23.33 12.60
N LYS A 2 6.97 -23.56 11.39
CA LYS A 2 8.13 -22.83 10.83
C LYS A 2 7.65 -21.99 9.65
N LEU A 3 7.69 -20.65 9.79
CA LEU A 3 7.41 -19.72 8.71
C LEU A 3 8.71 -19.41 7.94
N ASN A 4 8.63 -19.30 6.62
CA ASN A 4 9.81 -18.99 5.80
C ASN A 4 9.92 -17.48 5.51
N LYS A 5 8.81 -16.83 5.17
CA LYS A 5 8.74 -15.39 4.86
C LYS A 5 7.29 -14.92 4.79
N VAL A 6 7.08 -13.62 4.79
CA VAL A 6 5.80 -13.05 4.35
C VAL A 6 5.68 -13.27 2.85
N HIS A 7 4.59 -13.90 2.40
CA HIS A 7 4.37 -14.16 0.97
C HIS A 7 3.73 -12.95 0.29
N HIS A 8 2.63 -12.45 0.84
CA HIS A 8 1.93 -11.25 0.40
C HIS A 8 1.01 -10.74 1.51
N VAL A 9 0.49 -9.54 1.33
CA VAL A 9 -0.55 -8.94 2.18
C VAL A 9 -1.77 -8.70 1.31
N ALA A 10 -2.94 -9.16 1.74
CA ALA A 10 -4.19 -8.90 1.03
C ALA A 10 -4.79 -7.56 1.47
N VAL A 11 -5.15 -6.73 0.50
CA VAL A 11 -5.75 -5.41 0.71
C VAL A 11 -7.10 -5.37 0.00
N ILE A 12 -8.15 -5.00 0.72
CA ILE A 12 -9.49 -4.80 0.17
C ILE A 12 -9.66 -3.33 -0.19
N CYS A 13 -10.10 -3.05 -1.41
CA CYS A 13 -10.40 -1.70 -1.89
C CYS A 13 -11.89 -1.52 -2.19
N SER A 14 -12.38 -0.29 -2.05
CA SER A 14 -13.77 0.07 -2.34
C SER A 14 -14.02 0.39 -3.82
N ASP A 15 -12.98 0.89 -4.51
CA ASP A 15 -12.99 1.20 -5.95
C ASP A 15 -11.76 0.56 -6.59
N TYR A 16 -11.97 -0.52 -7.33
CA TYR A 16 -10.90 -1.33 -7.88
C TYR A 16 -9.99 -0.56 -8.85
N GLU A 17 -10.57 0.17 -9.81
CA GLU A 17 -9.78 0.91 -10.80
C GLU A 17 -8.95 2.03 -10.16
N ARG A 18 -9.53 2.74 -9.20
CA ARG A 18 -8.84 3.80 -8.45
C ARG A 18 -7.67 3.23 -7.63
N SER A 19 -7.88 2.15 -6.92
CA SER A 19 -6.83 1.53 -6.13
C SER A 19 -5.77 0.85 -7.00
N LYS A 20 -6.17 0.19 -8.08
CA LYS A 20 -5.24 -0.35 -9.07
C LYS A 20 -4.30 0.74 -9.60
N GLN A 21 -4.85 1.89 -9.98
CA GLN A 21 -4.05 3.03 -10.45
C GLN A 21 -3.10 3.54 -9.37
N PHE A 22 -3.55 3.61 -8.12
CA PHE A 22 -2.68 4.01 -7.00
C PHE A 22 -1.50 3.06 -6.81
N TYR A 23 -1.75 1.76 -6.73
CA TYR A 23 -0.69 0.78 -6.50
C TYR A 23 0.28 0.65 -7.69
N THR A 24 -0.18 0.88 -8.92
CA THR A 24 0.68 0.86 -10.11
C THR A 24 1.36 2.20 -10.40
N ASP A 25 0.62 3.29 -10.47
CA ASP A 25 1.16 4.59 -10.93
C ASP A 25 1.80 5.40 -9.81
N VAL A 26 1.29 5.30 -8.57
CA VAL A 26 1.89 6.00 -7.42
C VAL A 26 2.99 5.16 -6.79
N LEU A 27 2.70 3.91 -6.44
CA LEU A 27 3.68 3.02 -5.78
C LEU A 27 4.60 2.27 -6.74
N GLY A 28 4.37 2.36 -8.05
CA GLY A 28 5.23 1.74 -9.05
C GLY A 28 5.19 0.22 -9.11
N MET A 29 4.18 -0.41 -8.52
CA MET A 29 4.04 -1.87 -8.56
C MET A 29 3.60 -2.35 -9.94
N LYS A 30 3.99 -3.57 -10.28
CA LYS A 30 3.56 -4.24 -11.52
C LYS A 30 2.55 -5.32 -11.21
N ILE A 31 1.43 -5.32 -11.95
CA ILE A 31 0.45 -6.41 -11.89
C ILE A 31 0.92 -7.52 -12.84
N LYS A 32 1.12 -8.72 -12.28
CA LYS A 32 1.49 -9.92 -13.05
C LYS A 32 0.32 -10.86 -13.32
N SER A 33 -0.76 -10.74 -12.54
CA SER A 33 -1.96 -11.56 -12.66
C SER A 33 -3.15 -10.74 -12.22
N GLU A 34 -4.24 -10.80 -13.00
CA GLU A 34 -5.48 -10.07 -12.72
C GLU A 34 -6.66 -10.92 -13.14
N HIS A 35 -7.63 -11.11 -12.24
CA HIS A 35 -8.82 -11.93 -12.49
C HIS A 35 -10.07 -11.28 -11.92
N TYR A 36 -11.17 -11.31 -12.68
CA TYR A 36 -12.50 -11.09 -12.16
C TYR A 36 -13.10 -12.41 -11.69
N ARG A 37 -13.55 -12.44 -10.44
CA ARG A 37 -14.18 -13.60 -9.81
C ARG A 37 -15.68 -13.40 -9.75
N GLU A 38 -16.40 -13.94 -10.74
CA GLU A 38 -17.83 -13.73 -10.91
C GLU A 38 -18.67 -14.12 -9.69
N LYS A 39 -18.38 -15.26 -9.07
CA LYS A 39 -19.12 -15.76 -7.89
C LYS A 39 -19.05 -14.82 -6.68
N ARG A 40 -18.06 -13.96 -6.61
CA ARG A 40 -17.83 -13.02 -5.51
C ARG A 40 -18.04 -11.57 -5.94
N ASP A 41 -18.30 -11.34 -7.22
CA ASP A 41 -18.29 -9.99 -7.81
C ASP A 41 -17.05 -9.20 -7.34
N SER A 42 -15.89 -9.79 -7.57
CA SER A 42 -14.62 -9.34 -6.98
C SER A 42 -13.49 -9.43 -7.99
N TRP A 43 -12.80 -8.32 -8.19
CA TRP A 43 -11.50 -8.32 -8.85
C TRP A 43 -10.39 -8.74 -7.89
N LYS A 44 -9.36 -9.37 -8.45
CA LYS A 44 -8.14 -9.77 -7.74
C LYS A 44 -6.95 -9.44 -8.62
N ALA A 45 -5.98 -8.71 -8.08
CA ALA A 45 -4.72 -8.41 -8.76
C ALA A 45 -3.52 -8.75 -7.89
N ASP A 46 -2.53 -9.39 -8.47
CA ASP A 46 -1.26 -9.73 -7.82
C ASP A 46 -0.22 -8.65 -8.17
N CYS A 47 0.11 -7.82 -7.18
CA CYS A 47 1.00 -6.67 -7.33
C CYS A 47 2.41 -6.99 -6.82
N PHE A 48 3.41 -6.69 -7.64
CA PHE A 48 4.82 -7.04 -7.44
C PHE A 48 5.72 -5.81 -7.38
N ILE A 49 6.74 -5.88 -6.53
CA ILE A 49 7.92 -5.02 -6.56
C ILE A 49 9.07 -5.87 -7.12
N GLY A 50 9.55 -5.54 -8.33
CA GLY A 50 10.48 -6.39 -9.04
C GLY A 50 9.90 -7.80 -9.25
N ASN A 51 10.55 -8.82 -8.68
CA ASN A 51 10.08 -10.21 -8.72
C ASN A 51 9.40 -10.66 -7.42
N THR A 52 9.22 -9.76 -6.46
CA THR A 52 8.59 -10.08 -5.17
C THR A 52 7.10 -9.78 -5.20
N TYR A 53 6.29 -10.79 -4.93
CA TYR A 53 4.85 -10.62 -4.72
C TYR A 53 4.62 -9.95 -3.38
N VAL A 54 3.95 -8.79 -3.37
CA VAL A 54 3.82 -7.96 -2.17
C VAL A 54 2.38 -7.76 -1.75
N VAL A 55 1.51 -7.33 -2.68
CA VAL A 55 0.11 -7.02 -2.39
C VAL A 55 -0.81 -7.83 -3.29
N GLU A 56 -1.80 -8.46 -2.65
CA GLU A 56 -2.96 -9.04 -3.32
C GLU A 56 -4.11 -8.05 -3.17
N LEU A 57 -4.44 -7.34 -4.25
CA LEU A 57 -5.48 -6.32 -4.25
C LEU A 57 -6.82 -6.95 -4.59
N PHE A 58 -7.80 -6.79 -3.69
CA PHE A 58 -9.16 -7.27 -3.86
C PHE A 58 -10.17 -6.14 -3.90
N SER A 59 -11.18 -6.27 -4.76
CA SER A 59 -12.44 -5.53 -4.58
C SER A 59 -13.55 -6.46 -4.08
N PHE A 60 -14.50 -5.89 -3.34
CA PHE A 60 -15.76 -6.54 -2.99
C PHE A 60 -16.88 -5.50 -3.07
N PRO A 61 -18.14 -5.92 -3.34
CA PRO A 61 -19.27 -4.99 -3.32
C PRO A 61 -19.44 -4.33 -1.95
N ASN A 62 -19.43 -2.98 -1.94
CA ASN A 62 -19.72 -2.17 -0.76
C ASN A 62 -18.98 -2.60 0.52
N PRO A 63 -17.65 -2.72 0.52
CA PRO A 63 -16.93 -3.10 1.72
C PRO A 63 -17.08 -2.00 2.79
N PRO A 64 -17.18 -2.37 4.08
CA PRO A 64 -17.12 -1.37 5.15
C PRO A 64 -15.83 -0.55 5.08
N ALA A 65 -15.91 0.72 5.48
CA ALA A 65 -14.74 1.58 5.55
C ALA A 65 -13.70 1.04 6.55
N ARG A 66 -12.43 1.23 6.22
CA ARG A 66 -11.33 0.87 7.13
C ARG A 66 -11.38 1.72 8.41
N PRO A 67 -11.30 1.12 9.61
CA PRO A 67 -11.18 1.87 10.87
C PRO A 67 -9.71 2.27 11.13
N SER A 68 -9.20 3.27 10.44
CA SER A 68 -7.81 3.74 10.63
C SER A 68 -7.64 4.61 11.87
N TYR A 69 -8.67 5.37 12.24
CA TYR A 69 -8.67 6.29 13.38
C TYR A 69 -10.01 6.28 14.10
N PRO A 70 -10.05 6.08 15.45
CA PRO A 70 -8.89 5.65 16.25
C PRO A 70 -8.34 4.31 15.79
N GLU A 71 -7.09 4.02 16.12
CA GLU A 71 -6.41 2.79 15.74
C GLU A 71 -7.16 1.57 16.27
N ALA A 72 -7.49 0.63 15.39
CA ALA A 72 -8.13 -0.62 15.72
C ALA A 72 -7.13 -1.78 15.65
N ALA A 73 -7.44 -2.87 16.33
CA ALA A 73 -6.65 -4.10 16.24
C ALA A 73 -6.58 -4.61 14.80
N GLY A 74 -5.42 -5.09 14.39
CA GLY A 74 -5.15 -5.61 13.05
C GLY A 74 -3.98 -4.91 12.37
N LEU A 75 -3.93 -5.00 11.04
CA LEU A 75 -2.88 -4.36 10.25
C LEU A 75 -2.98 -2.83 10.37
N ARG A 76 -1.92 -2.19 10.91
CA ARG A 76 -1.87 -0.75 11.08
C ARG A 76 -1.52 -0.02 9.80
N HIS A 77 -0.42 -0.42 9.16
CA HIS A 77 0.08 0.19 7.92
C HIS A 77 1.00 -0.77 7.17
N LEU A 78 1.34 -0.39 5.94
CA LEU A 78 2.38 -1.03 5.14
C LEU A 78 3.56 -0.09 5.01
N THR A 79 4.77 -0.59 5.27
CA THR A 79 6.02 0.18 5.14
C THR A 79 6.82 -0.35 3.95
N PHE A 80 7.30 0.57 3.11
CA PHE A 80 8.21 0.28 2.01
C PHE A 80 9.53 1.03 2.22
N GLU A 81 10.64 0.33 2.02
CA GLU A 81 11.96 0.94 2.05
C GLU A 81 12.24 1.68 0.74
N VAL A 82 12.84 2.87 0.84
CA VAL A 82 13.27 3.68 -0.30
C VAL A 82 14.73 4.11 -0.13
N ASP A 83 15.46 4.17 -1.23
CA ASP A 83 16.87 4.59 -1.21
C ASP A 83 17.02 6.12 -1.00
N ASP A 84 16.05 6.91 -1.50
CA ASP A 84 16.04 8.37 -1.40
C ASP A 84 14.63 8.86 -1.05
N LEU A 85 14.43 9.18 0.22
CA LEU A 85 13.12 9.63 0.72
C LEU A 85 12.73 10.99 0.14
N SER A 86 13.69 11.92 -0.03
CA SER A 86 13.41 13.25 -0.59
C SER A 86 12.93 13.16 -2.03
N ALA A 87 13.55 12.29 -2.84
CA ALA A 87 13.11 12.02 -4.20
C ALA A 87 11.71 11.40 -4.21
N ALA A 88 11.44 10.44 -3.34
CA ALA A 88 10.14 9.80 -3.21
C ALA A 88 9.03 10.81 -2.83
N VAL A 89 9.30 11.71 -1.88
CA VAL A 89 8.35 12.76 -1.50
C VAL A 89 8.10 13.74 -2.65
N SER A 90 9.14 14.14 -3.38
CA SER A 90 8.99 15.00 -4.57
C SER A 90 8.11 14.33 -5.64
N GLU A 91 8.20 13.01 -5.77
CA GLU A 91 7.35 12.25 -6.68
C GLU A 91 5.88 12.23 -6.20
N LEU A 92 5.63 12.06 -4.90
CA LEU A 92 4.28 12.18 -4.33
C LEU A 92 3.69 13.57 -4.61
N ASP A 93 4.47 14.64 -4.39
CA ASP A 93 4.05 16.00 -4.66
C ASP A 93 3.71 16.22 -6.14
N SER A 94 4.54 15.70 -7.04
CA SER A 94 4.32 15.81 -8.49
C SER A 94 3.03 15.14 -8.95
N LYS A 95 2.57 14.13 -8.21
CA LYS A 95 1.33 13.39 -8.44
C LYS A 95 0.16 13.91 -7.61
N SER A 96 0.35 15.02 -6.89
CA SER A 96 -0.65 15.62 -6.00
C SER A 96 -1.17 14.67 -4.92
N ILE A 97 -0.32 13.77 -4.44
CA ILE A 97 -0.60 12.87 -3.33
C ILE A 97 -0.32 13.58 -2.01
N LYS A 98 -1.36 13.74 -1.20
CA LYS A 98 -1.21 14.32 0.14
C LYS A 98 -0.40 13.38 1.03
N HIS A 99 0.55 13.94 1.75
CA HIS A 99 1.37 13.20 2.72
C HIS A 99 1.61 14.03 3.98
N GLU A 100 2.02 13.37 5.06
CA GLU A 100 2.46 14.01 6.28
C GLU A 100 3.85 14.65 6.09
N PRO A 101 4.29 15.54 6.99
CA PRO A 101 5.69 15.99 7.01
C PRO A 101 6.65 14.82 7.22
N ILE A 102 7.86 14.93 6.65
CA ILE A 102 8.94 13.98 6.92
C ILE A 102 9.28 14.05 8.41
N ARG A 103 9.40 12.89 9.04
CA ARG A 103 9.79 12.72 10.44
C ARG A 103 11.05 11.88 10.54
N THR A 104 11.73 11.98 11.68
CA THR A 104 12.89 11.14 12.02
C THR A 104 12.48 10.13 13.09
N ASP A 105 12.78 8.86 12.84
CA ASP A 105 12.61 7.80 13.83
C ASP A 105 13.64 8.00 14.94
N GLU A 106 13.16 8.24 16.16
CA GLU A 106 14.02 8.50 17.33
C GLU A 106 14.91 7.32 17.72
N TYR A 107 14.54 6.10 17.32
CA TYR A 107 15.27 4.89 17.66
C TYR A 107 16.36 4.54 16.64
N THR A 108 16.16 4.86 15.36
CA THR A 108 17.09 4.51 14.27
C THR A 108 17.82 5.71 13.68
N GLY A 109 17.28 6.93 13.86
CA GLY A 109 17.79 8.14 13.22
C GLY A 109 17.42 8.28 11.75
N LYS A 110 16.70 7.32 11.19
CA LYS A 110 16.28 7.32 9.79
C LYS A 110 15.01 8.14 9.59
N GLN A 111 14.85 8.66 8.38
CA GLN A 111 13.68 9.44 8.03
C GLN A 111 12.57 8.57 7.46
N PHE A 112 11.33 9.02 7.65
CA PHE A 112 10.15 8.37 7.10
C PHE A 112 9.04 9.38 6.83
N VAL A 113 8.06 8.98 6.02
CA VAL A 113 6.87 9.77 5.70
C VAL A 113 5.65 8.86 5.59
N PHE A 114 4.49 9.36 6.06
CA PHE A 114 3.21 8.69 5.91
C PHE A 114 2.31 9.39 4.91
N PHE A 115 1.57 8.60 4.15
CA PHE A 115 0.43 8.98 3.33
C PHE A 115 -0.60 7.85 3.35
N SER A 116 -1.63 7.90 2.54
CA SER A 116 -2.67 6.85 2.55
C SER A 116 -2.98 6.35 1.16
N ASP A 117 -3.39 5.10 1.07
CA ASP A 117 -4.03 4.59 -0.14
C ASP A 117 -5.45 5.20 -0.30
N PRO A 118 -6.15 4.97 -1.43
CA PRO A 118 -7.48 5.56 -1.66
C PRO A 118 -8.54 5.24 -0.60
N ASP A 119 -8.39 4.15 0.14
CA ASP A 119 -9.32 3.72 1.19
C ASP A 119 -8.84 4.03 2.62
N GLY A 120 -7.76 4.81 2.74
CA GLY A 120 -7.25 5.24 4.04
C GLY A 120 -6.33 4.25 4.73
N LEU A 121 -5.83 3.21 4.04
CA LEU A 121 -4.75 2.38 4.57
C LEU A 121 -3.48 3.24 4.65
N PRO A 122 -2.90 3.46 5.83
CA PRO A 122 -1.66 4.20 5.93
C PRO A 122 -0.52 3.45 5.24
N ILE A 123 0.23 4.20 4.44
CA ILE A 123 1.45 3.74 3.76
C ILE A 123 2.61 4.55 4.31
N GLU A 124 3.68 3.88 4.65
CA GLU A 124 4.91 4.51 5.12
C GLU A 124 6.03 4.27 4.10
N LEU A 125 6.78 5.33 3.77
CA LEU A 125 8.08 5.19 3.13
C LEU A 125 9.15 5.43 4.19
N TYR A 126 10.08 4.49 4.28
CA TYR A 126 11.15 4.47 5.26
C TYR A 126 12.50 4.47 4.56
N GLU A 127 13.38 5.35 4.98
CA GLU A 127 14.73 5.47 4.43
C GLU A 127 15.55 4.20 4.69
N LYS A 128 16.32 3.77 3.70
CA LYS A 128 17.19 2.59 3.76
C LYS A 128 18.33 2.71 4.77
#